data_fb54ab57c285dbcbbe31139794ae88aa
#
_entry.id   fb54ab57c285dbcbbe31139794ae88aa
#
_cell.length_a   1.000
_cell.length_b   1.000
_cell.length_c   1.000
_cell.angle_alpha   90.00
_cell.angle_beta   90.00
_cell.angle_gamma   90.00
#
_symmetry.space_group_name_H-M   'P 1'
#
loop_
_entity.id
_entity.type
_entity.pdbx_description
1 polymer ?
#
loop_
_entity_poly.entity_id
_entity_poly.type
_entity_poly.pdbx_seq_one_letter_code
_entity_poly.pdbx_strand_id
1 'polypeptide(L)'
;MYKDIFESIRNEAEKRNLRERTIQLYCSDVSYFLRWIGKNVSDLTLEDAESFLTAKRLEGRSPETHNHYRSAIKFLYKKVLKTVWDDDTVPAMKRERNLPAVLSRDEINAIIDATPNLKHKAIIATMYSSGLRVSEVVHLHYDDISRTNMTIHVRETKGRIDRYTILSQKNLDLLTEYWYKCGRPKDILFPSSWTGGYLDITGVNQFFKKSAKLAGITRHVSSHACRHSFASHLFESGTDIKYIQSLLGHVDPRSTDVYLHVSNKTLLGIRSSFDNPEGGES
;
A
#
# COMPACT_ATOMS: atom_id res chain seq x y z
N MET A 1 -16.90 23.97 -18.41
CA MET A 1 -15.73 24.40 -19.18
C MET A 1 -14.76 23.27 -19.48
N TYR A 2 -14.52 22.28 -18.62
CA TYR A 2 -13.52 21.22 -18.86
C TYR A 2 -14.12 19.80 -19.00
N LYS A 3 -15.44 19.65 -19.15
CA LYS A 3 -16.13 18.35 -19.14
C LYS A 3 -15.60 17.41 -20.26
N ASP A 4 -15.41 17.95 -21.45
CA ASP A 4 -14.95 17.21 -22.62
C ASP A 4 -13.49 16.71 -22.46
N ILE A 5 -12.65 17.45 -21.73
CA ILE A 5 -11.28 17.06 -21.43
C ILE A 5 -11.23 15.88 -20.46
N PHE A 6 -12.07 15.86 -19.42
CA PHE A 6 -12.12 14.75 -18.48
C PHE A 6 -12.65 13.47 -19.13
N GLU A 7 -13.61 13.60 -20.03
CA GLU A 7 -14.09 12.48 -20.83
C GLU A 7 -13.00 11.96 -21.78
N SER A 8 -12.23 12.86 -22.43
CA SER A 8 -11.08 12.50 -23.27
C SER A 8 -9.97 11.82 -22.46
N ILE A 9 -9.67 12.29 -21.23
CA ILE A 9 -8.71 11.64 -20.30
C ILE A 9 -9.18 10.23 -19.97
N ARG A 10 -10.48 10.07 -19.63
CA ARG A 10 -11.07 8.78 -19.29
C ARG A 10 -10.95 7.82 -20.47
N ASN A 11 -11.41 8.21 -21.65
CA ASN A 11 -11.36 7.41 -22.87
C ASN A 11 -9.91 6.96 -23.24
N GLU A 12 -8.95 7.89 -23.16
CA GLU A 12 -7.55 7.57 -23.43
C GLU A 12 -6.91 6.69 -22.37
N ALA A 13 -7.35 6.79 -21.13
CA ALA A 13 -6.88 5.97 -20.03
C ALA A 13 -7.49 4.55 -20.08
N GLU A 14 -8.76 4.42 -20.44
CA GLU A 14 -9.46 3.13 -20.62
C GLU A 14 -8.87 2.33 -21.78
N LYS A 15 -8.55 2.97 -22.92
CA LYS A 15 -7.83 2.33 -24.02
C LYS A 15 -6.49 1.71 -23.60
N ARG A 16 -5.88 2.20 -22.52
CA ARG A 16 -4.62 1.71 -21.93
C ARG A 16 -4.82 0.81 -20.73
N ASN A 17 -6.06 0.41 -20.46
CA ASN A 17 -6.44 -0.41 -19.33
C ASN A 17 -5.95 0.15 -17.98
N LEU A 18 -5.95 1.48 -17.81
CA LEU A 18 -5.59 2.10 -16.55
C LEU A 18 -6.70 1.82 -15.52
N ARG A 19 -6.30 1.69 -14.25
CA ARG A 19 -7.23 1.46 -13.15
C ARG A 19 -8.11 2.69 -12.92
N GLU A 20 -9.39 2.48 -12.62
CA GLU A 20 -10.36 3.55 -12.35
C GLU A 20 -9.83 4.59 -11.35
N ARG A 21 -9.18 4.14 -10.26
CA ARG A 21 -8.55 5.03 -9.28
C ARG A 21 -7.46 5.92 -9.90
N THR A 22 -6.66 5.40 -10.84
CA THR A 22 -5.65 6.20 -11.55
C THR A 22 -6.30 7.24 -12.45
N ILE A 23 -7.40 6.87 -13.12
CA ILE A 23 -8.19 7.78 -13.96
C ILE A 23 -8.74 8.93 -13.12
N GLN A 24 -9.35 8.61 -11.97
CA GLN A 24 -9.87 9.61 -11.03
C GLN A 24 -8.79 10.55 -10.52
N LEU A 25 -7.61 10.03 -10.16
CA LEU A 25 -6.47 10.84 -9.74
C LEU A 25 -6.00 11.76 -10.88
N TYR A 26 -5.86 11.24 -12.10
CA TYR A 26 -5.47 12.06 -13.25
C TYR A 26 -6.47 13.17 -13.53
N CYS A 27 -7.77 12.88 -13.50
CA CYS A 27 -8.81 13.90 -13.65
C CYS A 27 -8.74 14.96 -12.55
N SER A 28 -8.53 14.55 -11.29
CA SER A 28 -8.38 15.45 -10.15
C SER A 28 -7.16 16.35 -10.29
N ASP A 29 -6.01 15.78 -10.59
CA ASP A 29 -4.74 16.52 -10.71
C ASP A 29 -4.75 17.48 -11.91
N VAL A 30 -5.30 17.03 -13.04
CA VAL A 30 -5.50 17.91 -14.24
C VAL A 30 -6.51 19.01 -13.93
N SER A 31 -7.61 18.70 -13.22
CA SER A 31 -8.57 19.74 -12.79
C SER A 31 -7.90 20.81 -11.91
N TYR A 32 -6.99 20.39 -11.02
CA TYR A 32 -6.26 21.30 -10.17
C TYR A 32 -5.29 22.16 -10.99
N PHE A 33 -4.55 21.56 -11.93
CA PHE A 33 -3.68 22.28 -12.86
C PHE A 33 -4.44 23.30 -13.70
N LEU A 34 -5.53 22.91 -14.38
CA LEU A 34 -6.32 23.79 -15.24
C LEU A 34 -6.93 24.97 -14.48
N ARG A 35 -7.37 24.75 -13.24
CA ARG A 35 -7.86 25.86 -12.38
C ARG A 35 -6.76 26.81 -11.96
N TRP A 36 -5.55 26.30 -11.73
CA TRP A 36 -4.42 27.13 -11.33
C TRP A 36 -3.93 28.01 -12.48
N ILE A 37 -3.86 27.45 -13.72
CA ILE A 37 -3.35 28.19 -14.86
C ILE A 37 -4.39 29.18 -15.44
N GLY A 38 -5.69 28.88 -15.36
CA GLY A 38 -6.77 29.75 -15.79
C GLY A 38 -6.84 29.99 -17.31
N LYS A 39 -6.15 29.17 -18.13
CA LYS A 39 -6.14 29.28 -19.61
C LYS A 39 -7.13 28.31 -20.25
N ASN A 40 -7.46 28.56 -21.52
CA ASN A 40 -8.13 27.55 -22.34
C ASN A 40 -7.18 26.39 -22.62
N VAL A 41 -7.74 25.20 -22.77
CA VAL A 41 -6.93 23.99 -23.01
C VAL A 41 -6.17 24.03 -24.34
N SER A 42 -6.73 24.70 -25.35
CA SER A 42 -6.09 24.96 -26.66
C SER A 42 -4.81 25.80 -26.57
N ASP A 43 -4.71 26.63 -25.52
CA ASP A 43 -3.66 27.64 -25.38
C ASP A 43 -2.57 27.20 -24.40
N LEU A 44 -2.64 25.95 -23.95
CA LEU A 44 -1.67 25.37 -23.02
C LEU A 44 -0.32 25.12 -23.71
N THR A 45 0.74 25.61 -23.06
CA THR A 45 2.13 25.41 -23.49
C THR A 45 2.88 24.53 -22.50
N LEU A 46 4.05 24.05 -22.90
CA LEU A 46 4.91 23.28 -21.99
C LEU A 46 5.39 24.11 -20.79
N GLU A 47 5.60 25.41 -21.00
CA GLU A 47 5.97 26.38 -19.96
C GLU A 47 4.91 26.51 -18.87
N ASP A 48 3.62 26.32 -19.22
CA ASP A 48 2.53 26.32 -18.23
C ASP A 48 2.65 25.12 -17.29
N ALA A 49 3.00 23.95 -17.80
CA ALA A 49 3.23 22.76 -17.00
C ALA A 49 4.46 22.92 -16.10
N GLU A 50 5.55 23.47 -16.63
CA GLU A 50 6.76 23.77 -15.86
C GLU A 50 6.49 24.77 -14.74
N SER A 51 5.82 25.87 -15.05
CA SER A 51 5.48 26.93 -14.08
C SER A 51 4.62 26.38 -12.93
N PHE A 52 3.58 25.58 -13.25
CA PHE A 52 2.76 24.95 -12.22
C PHE A 52 3.58 24.03 -11.31
N LEU A 53 4.37 23.15 -11.89
CA LEU A 53 5.15 22.15 -11.14
C LEU A 53 6.22 22.83 -10.29
N THR A 54 6.85 23.89 -10.82
CA THR A 54 7.81 24.74 -10.07
C THR A 54 7.12 25.43 -8.90
N ALA A 55 5.95 26.01 -9.09
CA ALA A 55 5.17 26.60 -8.00
C ALA A 55 4.86 25.57 -6.91
N LYS A 56 4.44 24.34 -7.30
CA LYS A 56 4.14 23.28 -6.32
C LYS A 56 5.38 22.79 -5.57
N ARG A 57 6.54 22.80 -6.19
CA ARG A 57 7.82 22.52 -5.54
C ARG A 57 8.16 23.62 -4.52
N LEU A 58 8.00 24.87 -4.86
CA LEU A 58 8.25 26.02 -3.97
C LEU A 58 7.26 26.06 -2.78
N GLU A 59 6.04 25.55 -2.97
CA GLU A 59 5.08 25.34 -1.88
C GLU A 59 5.49 24.21 -0.91
N GLY A 60 6.61 23.51 -1.14
CA GLY A 60 7.09 22.42 -0.28
C GLY A 60 6.34 21.08 -0.45
N ARG A 61 5.70 20.86 -1.61
CA ARG A 61 5.07 19.55 -1.89
C ARG A 61 6.13 18.46 -2.00
N SER A 62 5.81 17.28 -1.47
CA SER A 62 6.72 16.13 -1.52
C SER A 62 7.05 15.73 -2.96
N PRO A 63 8.23 15.11 -3.22
CA PRO A 63 8.60 14.58 -4.52
C PRO A 63 7.57 13.61 -5.10
N GLU A 64 6.91 12.81 -4.26
CA GLU A 64 5.84 11.91 -4.67
C GLU A 64 4.64 12.68 -5.23
N THR A 65 4.16 13.67 -4.49
CA THR A 65 3.03 14.52 -4.89
C THR A 65 3.35 15.27 -6.18
N HIS A 66 4.55 15.86 -6.26
CA HIS A 66 5.01 16.54 -7.47
C HIS A 66 5.03 15.60 -8.68
N ASN A 67 5.57 14.38 -8.54
CA ASN A 67 5.64 13.41 -9.62
C ASN A 67 4.26 12.85 -10.00
N HIS A 68 3.28 12.84 -9.10
CA HIS A 68 1.88 12.55 -9.42
C HIS A 68 1.29 13.62 -10.34
N TYR A 69 1.39 14.90 -9.96
CA TYR A 69 0.94 16.00 -10.82
C TYR A 69 1.60 15.94 -12.19
N ARG A 70 2.93 15.77 -12.22
CA ARG A 70 3.69 15.66 -13.45
C ARG A 70 3.18 14.53 -14.36
N SER A 71 2.90 13.37 -13.77
CA SER A 71 2.40 12.20 -14.52
C SER A 71 1.02 12.45 -15.14
N ALA A 72 0.12 13.07 -14.39
CA ALA A 72 -1.21 13.43 -14.85
C ALA A 72 -1.16 14.49 -15.97
N ILE A 73 -0.35 15.54 -15.80
CA ILE A 73 -0.17 16.60 -16.78
C ILE A 73 0.52 16.05 -18.04
N LYS A 74 1.57 15.24 -17.90
CA LYS A 74 2.22 14.55 -19.02
C LYS A 74 1.23 13.68 -19.80
N PHE A 75 0.33 12.99 -19.11
CA PHE A 75 -0.72 12.22 -19.74
C PHE A 75 -1.67 13.12 -20.54
N LEU A 76 -2.10 14.26 -19.99
CA LEU A 76 -2.90 15.24 -20.70
C LEU A 76 -2.21 15.69 -22.00
N TYR A 77 -0.98 16.19 -21.92
CA TYR A 77 -0.26 16.71 -23.09
C TYR A 77 -0.01 15.63 -24.15
N LYS A 78 0.58 14.50 -23.76
CA LYS A 78 0.99 13.45 -24.73
C LYS A 78 -0.17 12.63 -25.28
N LYS A 79 -1.21 12.37 -24.49
CA LYS A 79 -2.23 11.38 -24.87
C LYS A 79 -3.56 12.02 -25.27
N VAL A 80 -3.90 13.14 -24.65
CA VAL A 80 -5.17 13.83 -24.93
C VAL A 80 -4.95 14.96 -25.95
N LEU A 81 -4.03 15.89 -25.67
CA LEU A 81 -3.76 17.03 -26.54
C LEU A 81 -2.85 16.66 -27.72
N LYS A 82 -2.12 15.54 -27.62
CA LYS A 82 -1.14 15.08 -28.63
C LYS A 82 -0.07 16.11 -28.93
N THR A 83 0.28 16.93 -27.95
CA THR A 83 1.34 17.94 -28.01
C THR A 83 2.68 17.35 -27.55
N VAL A 84 3.76 18.07 -27.88
CA VAL A 84 5.12 17.69 -27.48
C VAL A 84 5.26 17.82 -25.97
N TRP A 85 5.89 16.81 -25.36
CA TRP A 85 6.31 16.85 -23.97
C TRP A 85 7.81 16.56 -23.90
N ASP A 86 8.54 17.44 -23.27
CA ASP A 86 9.96 17.28 -23.03
C ASP A 86 10.23 16.95 -21.56
N ASP A 87 10.94 15.84 -21.35
CA ASP A 87 11.26 15.36 -20.00
C ASP A 87 12.46 16.11 -19.40
N ASP A 88 13.24 16.81 -20.21
CA ASP A 88 14.35 17.66 -19.74
C ASP A 88 13.84 19.02 -19.26
N THR A 89 12.88 19.62 -19.97
CA THR A 89 12.20 20.85 -19.54
C THR A 89 11.35 20.63 -18.30
N VAL A 90 10.66 19.50 -18.22
CA VAL A 90 9.78 19.15 -17.09
C VAL A 90 10.25 17.85 -16.41
N PRO A 91 11.38 17.86 -15.69
CA PRO A 91 11.96 16.67 -15.10
C PRO A 91 11.13 16.12 -13.94
N ALA A 92 11.26 14.83 -13.70
CA ALA A 92 10.74 14.22 -12.49
C ALA A 92 11.64 14.55 -11.30
N MET A 93 11.07 14.83 -10.15
CA MET A 93 11.84 14.99 -8.92
C MET A 93 12.43 13.65 -8.47
N LYS A 94 13.71 13.67 -8.07
CA LYS A 94 14.36 12.52 -7.44
C LYS A 94 13.64 12.19 -6.13
N ARG A 95 13.27 10.93 -5.96
CA ARG A 95 12.68 10.44 -4.71
C ARG A 95 13.78 10.02 -3.76
N GLU A 96 13.70 10.47 -2.54
CA GLU A 96 14.49 9.86 -1.47
C GLU A 96 13.90 8.50 -1.13
N ARG A 97 14.75 7.48 -1.11
CA ARG A 97 14.35 6.14 -0.68
C ARG A 97 14.44 6.08 0.84
N ASN A 98 13.38 6.49 1.51
CA ASN A 98 13.28 6.25 2.94
C ASN A 98 13.00 4.77 3.18
N LEU A 99 13.74 4.16 4.10
CA LEU A 99 13.44 2.80 4.54
C LEU A 99 12.04 2.79 5.18
N PRO A 100 11.22 1.79 4.87
CA PRO A 100 9.90 1.69 5.46
C PRO A 100 10.00 1.53 6.98
N ALA A 101 9.06 2.16 7.69
CA ALA A 101 8.96 1.99 9.12
C ALA A 101 8.61 0.54 9.46
N VAL A 102 9.49 -0.14 10.19
CA VAL A 102 9.24 -1.45 10.78
C VAL A 102 8.91 -1.25 12.25
N LEU A 103 7.83 -1.87 12.69
CA LEU A 103 7.41 -1.94 14.08
C LEU A 103 8.00 -3.21 14.70
N SER A 104 8.49 -3.14 15.93
CA SER A 104 8.91 -4.34 16.66
C SER A 104 7.70 -5.23 17.00
N ARG A 105 7.96 -6.47 17.40
CA ARG A 105 6.89 -7.39 17.84
C ARG A 105 6.13 -6.83 19.04
N ASP A 106 6.83 -6.20 19.96
CA ASP A 106 6.23 -5.59 21.16
C ASP A 106 5.39 -4.37 20.80
N GLU A 107 5.84 -3.52 19.88
CA GLU A 107 5.06 -2.39 19.39
C GLU A 107 3.78 -2.84 18.68
N ILE A 108 3.84 -3.89 17.86
CA ILE A 108 2.64 -4.46 17.22
C ILE A 108 1.66 -4.99 18.27
N ASN A 109 2.14 -5.75 19.25
CA ASN A 109 1.30 -6.25 20.32
C ASN A 109 0.68 -5.10 21.12
N ALA A 110 1.45 -4.09 21.46
CA ALA A 110 0.96 -2.90 22.15
C ALA A 110 -0.13 -2.16 21.36
N ILE A 111 0.04 -2.04 20.03
CA ILE A 111 -1.00 -1.44 19.15
C ILE A 111 -2.29 -2.27 19.17
N ILE A 112 -2.17 -3.59 19.04
CA ILE A 112 -3.31 -4.51 19.06
C ILE A 112 -4.02 -4.41 20.42
N ASP A 113 -3.29 -4.44 21.53
CA ASP A 113 -3.83 -4.41 22.88
C ASP A 113 -4.47 -3.06 23.21
N ALA A 114 -3.86 -1.96 22.80
CA ALA A 114 -4.40 -0.60 22.98
C ALA A 114 -5.62 -0.30 22.11
N THR A 115 -5.99 -1.19 21.17
CA THR A 115 -7.14 -0.98 20.28
C THR A 115 -8.44 -1.40 21.00
N PRO A 116 -9.35 -0.46 21.34
CA PRO A 116 -10.53 -0.79 22.16
C PRO A 116 -11.60 -1.57 21.38
N ASN A 117 -11.75 -1.30 20.08
CA ASN A 117 -12.78 -1.92 19.26
C ASN A 117 -12.29 -3.27 18.76
N LEU A 118 -13.02 -4.35 19.06
CA LEU A 118 -12.65 -5.72 18.74
C LEU A 118 -12.50 -5.97 17.23
N LYS A 119 -13.37 -5.36 16.39
CA LYS A 119 -13.26 -5.45 14.94
C LYS A 119 -11.97 -4.77 14.45
N HIS A 120 -11.64 -3.59 14.95
CA HIS A 120 -10.40 -2.90 14.59
C HIS A 120 -9.17 -3.67 15.05
N LYS A 121 -9.23 -4.26 16.25
CA LYS A 121 -8.19 -5.15 16.79
C LYS A 121 -7.96 -6.34 15.87
N ALA A 122 -9.01 -7.03 15.45
CA ALA A 122 -8.95 -8.16 14.54
C ALA A 122 -8.40 -7.76 13.15
N ILE A 123 -8.77 -6.60 12.61
CA ILE A 123 -8.23 -6.07 11.34
C ILE A 123 -6.72 -5.86 11.45
N ILE A 124 -6.24 -5.18 12.50
CA ILE A 124 -4.81 -4.89 12.69
C ILE A 124 -4.02 -6.21 12.84
N ALA A 125 -4.53 -7.14 13.66
CA ALA A 125 -3.91 -8.44 13.85
C ALA A 125 -3.83 -9.23 12.53
N THR A 126 -4.88 -9.20 11.71
CA THR A 126 -4.91 -9.90 10.42
C THR A 126 -3.94 -9.25 9.43
N MET A 127 -3.86 -7.91 9.36
CA MET A 127 -2.88 -7.23 8.52
C MET A 127 -1.44 -7.62 8.87
N TYR A 128 -1.12 -7.69 10.17
CA TYR A 128 0.22 -8.05 10.60
C TYR A 128 0.51 -9.54 10.44
N SER A 129 -0.34 -10.41 11.00
CA SER A 129 -0.05 -11.86 11.07
C SER A 129 -0.03 -12.56 9.72
N SER A 130 -0.66 -11.95 8.70
CA SER A 130 -0.78 -12.52 7.35
C SER A 130 -0.17 -11.64 6.25
N GLY A 131 0.42 -10.50 6.61
CA GLY A 131 1.09 -9.58 5.69
C GLY A 131 0.15 -8.92 4.68
N LEU A 132 -1.14 -8.76 4.99
CA LEU A 132 -2.14 -8.23 4.08
C LEU A 132 -2.02 -6.71 3.89
N ARG A 133 -2.31 -6.25 2.66
CA ARG A 133 -2.53 -4.82 2.42
C ARG A 133 -3.88 -4.41 3.05
N VAL A 134 -4.00 -3.13 3.40
CA VAL A 134 -5.27 -2.60 3.91
C VAL A 134 -6.42 -2.82 2.92
N SER A 135 -6.17 -2.71 1.62
CA SER A 135 -7.16 -2.98 0.59
C SER A 135 -7.55 -4.45 0.49
N GLU A 136 -6.67 -5.36 0.85
CA GLU A 136 -6.94 -6.80 0.84
C GLU A 136 -7.77 -7.19 2.07
N VAL A 137 -7.39 -6.71 3.25
CA VAL A 137 -8.10 -7.06 4.50
C VAL A 137 -9.54 -6.55 4.51
N VAL A 138 -9.83 -5.38 3.94
CA VAL A 138 -11.21 -4.86 3.89
C VAL A 138 -12.11 -5.62 2.94
N HIS A 139 -11.55 -6.35 1.96
CA HIS A 139 -12.28 -7.15 0.99
C HIS A 139 -12.30 -8.66 1.31
N LEU A 140 -11.80 -9.06 2.50
CA LEU A 140 -11.88 -10.46 2.92
C LEU A 140 -13.33 -10.89 3.14
N HIS A 141 -13.62 -12.09 2.69
CA HIS A 141 -14.86 -12.80 2.97
C HIS A 141 -14.64 -13.87 4.04
N TYR A 142 -15.71 -14.29 4.68
CA TYR A 142 -15.66 -15.33 5.69
C TYR A 142 -15.06 -16.64 5.14
N ASP A 143 -15.44 -17.01 3.91
CA ASP A 143 -15.00 -18.23 3.21
C ASP A 143 -13.52 -18.17 2.78
N ASP A 144 -12.88 -17.00 2.85
CA ASP A 144 -11.45 -16.88 2.58
C ASP A 144 -10.58 -17.43 3.72
N ILE A 145 -11.18 -17.66 4.90
CA ILE A 145 -10.49 -18.15 6.09
C ILE A 145 -10.55 -19.67 6.18
N SER A 146 -9.44 -20.33 5.87
CA SER A 146 -9.32 -21.80 6.03
C SER A 146 -8.74 -22.15 7.40
N ARG A 147 -9.61 -22.60 8.30
CA ARG A 147 -9.22 -23.09 9.63
C ARG A 147 -8.43 -24.39 9.55
N THR A 148 -8.79 -25.26 8.62
CA THR A 148 -8.15 -26.58 8.44
C THR A 148 -6.73 -26.44 7.90
N ASN A 149 -6.55 -25.56 6.93
CA ASN A 149 -5.24 -25.36 6.28
C ASN A 149 -4.41 -24.26 6.94
N MET A 150 -4.97 -23.53 7.90
CA MET A 150 -4.33 -22.35 8.55
C MET A 150 -3.86 -21.34 7.51
N THR A 151 -4.72 -21.02 6.54
CA THR A 151 -4.42 -20.07 5.45
C THR A 151 -5.55 -19.07 5.24
N ILE A 152 -5.21 -17.95 4.65
CA ILE A 152 -6.15 -16.94 4.15
C ILE A 152 -6.00 -16.89 2.63
N HIS A 153 -7.12 -17.04 1.91
CA HIS A 153 -7.21 -16.82 0.48
C HIS A 153 -7.33 -15.34 0.18
N VAL A 154 -6.38 -14.79 -0.55
CA VAL A 154 -6.38 -13.38 -0.95
C VAL A 154 -6.77 -13.29 -2.40
N ARG A 155 -8.03 -12.93 -2.64
CA ARG A 155 -8.57 -12.74 -3.99
C ARG A 155 -8.06 -11.43 -4.55
N GLU A 156 -7.48 -11.48 -5.74
CA GLU A 156 -6.97 -10.28 -6.41
C GLU A 156 -7.99 -9.74 -7.41
N THR A 157 -8.34 -8.48 -7.26
CA THR A 157 -9.17 -7.77 -8.23
C THR A 157 -8.31 -7.26 -9.39
N LYS A 158 -8.57 -7.75 -10.61
CA LYS A 158 -7.99 -7.34 -11.91
C LYS A 158 -6.48 -7.63 -12.11
N GLY A 159 -6.20 -8.77 -12.72
CA GLY A 159 -4.93 -9.04 -13.44
C GLY A 159 -3.73 -9.41 -12.57
N ARG A 160 -3.94 -9.69 -11.31
CA ARG A 160 -2.99 -10.38 -10.44
C ARG A 160 -3.48 -11.78 -10.13
N ILE A 161 -2.59 -12.64 -9.69
CA ILE A 161 -2.89 -14.03 -9.35
C ILE A 161 -3.37 -14.07 -7.90
N ASP A 162 -4.48 -14.78 -7.67
CA ASP A 162 -4.93 -15.14 -6.33
C ASP A 162 -3.80 -15.83 -5.58
N ARG A 163 -3.70 -15.56 -4.29
CA ARG A 163 -2.67 -16.19 -3.46
C ARG A 163 -3.22 -16.65 -2.12
N TYR A 164 -2.50 -17.56 -1.51
CA TYR A 164 -2.72 -17.93 -0.12
C TYR A 164 -1.62 -17.33 0.76
N THR A 165 -2.00 -16.87 1.95
CA THR A 165 -1.07 -16.44 2.98
C THR A 165 -1.36 -17.18 4.29
N ILE A 166 -0.45 -17.09 5.25
CA ILE A 166 -0.55 -17.80 6.53
C ILE A 166 -1.61 -17.18 7.43
N LEU A 167 -2.31 -18.04 8.17
CA LEU A 167 -3.20 -17.70 9.27
C LEU A 167 -2.57 -18.20 10.57
N SER A 168 -2.18 -17.30 11.48
CA SER A 168 -1.66 -17.72 12.79
C SER A 168 -2.79 -18.16 13.71
N GLN A 169 -2.51 -19.09 14.64
CA GLN A 169 -3.49 -19.54 15.63
C GLN A 169 -4.02 -18.36 16.47
N LYS A 170 -3.13 -17.47 16.91
CA LYS A 170 -3.50 -16.28 17.68
C LYS A 170 -4.48 -15.36 16.94
N ASN A 171 -4.31 -15.23 15.61
CA ASN A 171 -5.23 -14.45 14.79
C ASN A 171 -6.56 -15.19 14.60
N LEU A 172 -6.53 -16.50 14.40
CA LEU A 172 -7.75 -17.33 14.28
C LEU A 172 -8.60 -17.24 15.56
N ASP A 173 -7.97 -17.28 16.73
CA ASP A 173 -8.66 -17.16 18.03
C ASP A 173 -9.33 -15.78 18.15
N LEU A 174 -8.61 -14.72 17.80
CA LEU A 174 -9.13 -13.34 17.78
C LEU A 174 -10.26 -13.15 16.75
N LEU A 175 -10.11 -13.70 15.57
CA LEU A 175 -11.16 -13.69 14.53
C LEU A 175 -12.41 -14.46 14.99
N THR A 176 -12.21 -15.55 15.71
CA THR A 176 -13.31 -16.34 16.28
C THR A 176 -14.05 -15.55 17.36
N GLU A 177 -13.32 -14.91 18.29
CA GLU A 177 -13.90 -14.02 19.29
C GLU A 177 -14.69 -12.87 18.63
N TYR A 178 -14.06 -12.21 17.64
CA TYR A 178 -14.71 -11.15 16.87
C TYR A 178 -16.00 -11.65 16.22
N TRP A 179 -15.96 -12.81 15.56
CA TRP A 179 -17.11 -13.36 14.85
C TRP A 179 -18.29 -13.60 15.81
N TYR A 180 -18.03 -14.22 16.98
CA TYR A 180 -19.08 -14.46 17.98
C TYR A 180 -19.66 -13.18 18.58
N LYS A 181 -18.81 -12.20 18.89
CA LYS A 181 -19.23 -10.96 19.59
C LYS A 181 -19.78 -9.88 18.67
N CYS A 182 -19.49 -9.93 17.37
CA CYS A 182 -19.82 -8.87 16.41
C CYS A 182 -20.85 -9.30 15.34
N GLY A 183 -21.85 -10.10 15.73
CA GLY A 183 -23.01 -10.38 14.88
C GLY A 183 -22.84 -11.50 13.87
N ARG A 184 -21.78 -12.30 13.96
CA ARG A 184 -21.53 -13.48 13.10
C ARG A 184 -21.64 -13.17 11.61
N PRO A 185 -20.80 -12.30 11.04
CA PRO A 185 -20.84 -11.96 9.63
C PRO A 185 -20.69 -13.23 8.77
N LYS A 186 -21.53 -13.36 7.73
CA LYS A 186 -21.60 -14.55 6.90
C LYS A 186 -20.94 -14.41 5.54
N ASP A 187 -20.80 -13.18 5.07
CA ASP A 187 -20.24 -12.85 3.75
C ASP A 187 -18.95 -12.04 3.92
N ILE A 188 -19.03 -10.72 4.00
CA ILE A 188 -17.86 -9.86 4.23
C ILE A 188 -17.35 -10.09 5.66
N LEU A 189 -16.05 -10.40 5.80
CA LEU A 189 -15.46 -10.69 7.11
C LEU A 189 -15.54 -9.48 8.06
N PHE A 190 -15.28 -8.27 7.55
CA PHE A 190 -15.29 -7.03 8.31
C PHE A 190 -16.28 -6.02 7.71
N PRO A 191 -17.59 -6.22 7.84
CA PRO A 191 -18.58 -5.32 7.23
C PRO A 191 -18.57 -3.93 7.88
N SER A 192 -18.88 -2.90 7.10
CA SER A 192 -19.11 -1.56 7.60
C SER A 192 -20.37 -1.54 8.47
N SER A 193 -20.28 -0.94 9.66
CA SER A 193 -21.43 -0.81 10.57
C SER A 193 -22.50 0.14 10.04
N TRP A 194 -22.17 0.99 9.05
CA TRP A 194 -23.09 1.97 8.48
C TRP A 194 -23.80 1.46 7.23
N THR A 195 -23.07 0.77 6.34
CA THR A 195 -23.58 0.38 5.02
C THR A 195 -23.78 -1.13 4.90
N GLY A 196 -23.24 -1.93 5.81
CA GLY A 196 -23.15 -3.39 5.66
C GLY A 196 -22.17 -3.86 4.59
N GLY A 197 -21.64 -2.95 3.75
CA GLY A 197 -20.66 -3.22 2.71
C GLY A 197 -19.23 -3.18 3.21
N TYR A 198 -18.28 -3.01 2.30
CA TYR A 198 -16.86 -2.94 2.63
C TYR A 198 -16.51 -1.70 3.45
N LEU A 199 -15.49 -1.84 4.30
CA LEU A 199 -14.92 -0.72 5.04
C LEU A 199 -14.15 0.22 4.10
N ASP A 200 -14.20 1.52 4.39
CA ASP A 200 -13.33 2.48 3.72
C ASP A 200 -11.88 2.35 4.22
N ILE A 201 -10.95 2.30 3.27
CA ILE A 201 -9.52 2.22 3.51
C ILE A 201 -9.02 3.40 4.36
N THR A 202 -9.59 4.60 4.11
CA THR A 202 -9.24 5.81 4.86
C THR A 202 -9.59 5.65 6.34
N GLY A 203 -10.76 5.08 6.63
CA GLY A 203 -11.21 4.78 7.99
C GLY A 203 -10.27 3.80 8.70
N VAL A 204 -9.83 2.74 7.99
CA VAL A 204 -8.85 1.78 8.55
C VAL A 204 -7.54 2.47 8.89
N ASN A 205 -7.02 3.31 8.00
CA ASN A 205 -5.79 4.06 8.24
C ASN A 205 -5.93 5.03 9.43
N GLN A 206 -7.10 5.64 9.61
CA GLN A 206 -7.37 6.55 10.72
C GLN A 206 -7.39 5.82 12.06
N PHE A 207 -8.12 4.70 12.18
CA PHE A 207 -8.14 3.98 13.46
C PHE A 207 -6.79 3.33 13.75
N PHE A 208 -6.03 2.86 12.75
CA PHE A 208 -4.67 2.37 12.96
C PHE A 208 -3.77 3.45 13.58
N LYS A 209 -3.77 4.66 13.01
CA LYS A 209 -3.01 5.79 13.56
C LYS A 209 -3.43 6.12 14.99
N LYS A 210 -4.74 6.09 15.28
CA LYS A 210 -5.26 6.31 16.64
C LYS A 210 -4.76 5.22 17.60
N SER A 211 -4.82 3.96 17.20
CA SER A 211 -4.34 2.83 18.02
C SER A 211 -2.84 2.89 18.26
N ALA A 212 -2.04 3.24 17.25
CA ALA A 212 -0.60 3.43 17.40
C ALA A 212 -0.28 4.55 18.40
N LYS A 213 -1.01 5.67 18.36
CA LYS A 213 -0.87 6.76 19.32
C LYS A 213 -1.25 6.31 20.76
N LEU A 214 -2.33 5.53 20.91
CA LEU A 214 -2.74 4.98 22.22
C LEU A 214 -1.69 4.01 22.78
N ALA A 215 -0.99 3.29 21.92
CA ALA A 215 0.13 2.41 22.29
C ALA A 215 1.45 3.16 22.59
N GLY A 216 1.45 4.50 22.57
CA GLY A 216 2.63 5.31 22.86
C GLY A 216 3.61 5.45 21.66
N ILE A 217 3.23 5.04 20.47
CA ILE A 217 4.06 5.19 19.27
C ILE A 217 4.00 6.65 18.80
N THR A 218 5.10 7.38 18.98
CA THR A 218 5.19 8.82 18.64
C THR A 218 5.66 9.09 17.21
N ARG A 219 6.42 8.15 16.61
CA ARG A 219 6.87 8.28 15.23
C ARG A 219 5.74 8.05 14.23
N HIS A 220 5.88 8.64 13.04
CA HIS A 220 4.88 8.46 11.99
C HIS A 220 4.89 7.02 11.47
N VAL A 221 3.78 6.33 11.68
CA VAL A 221 3.54 4.97 11.17
C VAL A 221 2.22 4.90 10.40
N SER A 222 2.17 4.08 9.38
CA SER A 222 0.96 3.80 8.59
C SER A 222 0.58 2.33 8.70
N SER A 223 -0.64 1.98 8.30
CA SER A 223 -1.09 0.57 8.26
C SER A 223 -0.18 -0.34 7.43
N HIS A 224 0.53 0.21 6.43
CA HIS A 224 1.54 -0.53 5.68
C HIS A 224 2.71 -1.02 6.53
N ALA A 225 2.98 -0.36 7.68
CA ALA A 225 4.00 -0.83 8.62
C ALA A 225 3.72 -2.25 9.13
N CYS A 226 2.45 -2.66 9.28
CA CYS A 226 2.09 -4.03 9.65
C CYS A 226 2.67 -5.05 8.66
N ARG A 227 2.46 -4.80 7.37
CA ARG A 227 2.96 -5.68 6.31
C ARG A 227 4.48 -5.66 6.19
N HIS A 228 5.11 -4.49 6.34
CA HIS A 228 6.57 -4.39 6.36
C HIS A 228 7.16 -5.14 7.56
N SER A 229 6.56 -4.99 8.74
CA SER A 229 7.00 -5.71 9.95
C SER A 229 6.80 -7.23 9.82
N PHE A 230 5.68 -7.69 9.22
CA PHE A 230 5.47 -9.10 8.91
C PHE A 230 6.63 -9.67 8.07
N ALA A 231 6.96 -8.98 6.97
CA ALA A 231 8.02 -9.43 6.09
C ALA A 231 9.39 -9.43 6.76
N SER A 232 9.74 -8.35 7.49
CA SER A 232 11.00 -8.23 8.21
C SER A 232 11.13 -9.30 9.29
N HIS A 233 10.07 -9.55 10.07
CA HIS A 233 10.08 -10.54 11.13
C HIS A 233 10.16 -11.98 10.61
N LEU A 234 9.55 -12.29 9.45
CA LEU A 234 9.74 -13.58 8.80
C LEU A 234 11.16 -13.76 8.32
N PHE A 235 11.73 -12.73 7.69
CA PHE A 235 13.12 -12.74 7.22
C PHE A 235 14.10 -12.91 8.39
N GLU A 236 13.91 -12.18 9.49
CA GLU A 236 14.70 -12.31 10.72
C GLU A 236 14.58 -13.69 11.39
N SER A 237 13.46 -14.38 11.16
CA SER A 237 13.25 -15.76 11.63
C SER A 237 13.83 -16.81 10.70
N GLY A 238 14.57 -16.40 9.64
CA GLY A 238 15.23 -17.32 8.70
C GLY A 238 14.37 -17.79 7.54
N THR A 239 13.17 -17.22 7.34
CA THR A 239 12.33 -17.56 6.17
C THR A 239 12.97 -17.04 4.89
N ASP A 240 13.12 -17.93 3.90
CA ASP A 240 13.65 -17.55 2.58
C ASP A 240 12.83 -16.45 1.93
N ILE A 241 13.52 -15.49 1.33
CA ILE A 241 12.94 -14.30 0.71
C ILE A 241 11.93 -14.64 -0.39
N LYS A 242 12.08 -15.74 -1.11
CA LYS A 242 11.18 -16.21 -2.16
C LYS A 242 9.82 -16.61 -1.59
N TYR A 243 9.80 -17.27 -0.42
CA TYR A 243 8.55 -17.58 0.26
C TYR A 243 7.85 -16.33 0.76
N ILE A 244 8.61 -15.37 1.30
CA ILE A 244 8.07 -14.07 1.72
C ILE A 244 7.46 -13.34 0.51
N GLN A 245 8.14 -13.34 -0.64
CA GLN A 245 7.61 -12.77 -1.90
C GLN A 245 6.29 -13.41 -2.31
N SER A 246 6.21 -14.74 -2.25
CA SER A 246 5.00 -15.48 -2.58
C SER A 246 3.84 -15.13 -1.62
N LEU A 247 4.08 -15.15 -0.31
CA LEU A 247 3.08 -14.78 0.70
C LEU A 247 2.56 -13.36 0.52
N LEU A 248 3.45 -12.43 0.15
CA LEU A 248 3.10 -11.03 -0.08
C LEU A 248 2.45 -10.78 -1.46
N GLY A 249 2.60 -11.69 -2.43
CA GLY A 249 2.15 -11.49 -3.80
C GLY A 249 2.90 -10.34 -4.48
N HIS A 250 4.23 -10.30 -4.34
CA HIS A 250 5.08 -9.35 -5.04
C HIS A 250 5.39 -9.87 -6.44
N VAL A 251 4.85 -9.19 -7.46
CA VAL A 251 5.18 -9.47 -8.87
C VAL A 251 6.58 -8.94 -9.22
N ASP A 252 7.00 -7.84 -8.59
CA ASP A 252 8.34 -7.26 -8.77
C ASP A 252 9.24 -7.63 -7.57
N PRO A 253 10.32 -8.39 -7.78
CA PRO A 253 11.29 -8.74 -6.73
C PRO A 253 11.84 -7.52 -5.98
N ARG A 254 12.02 -6.37 -6.66
CA ARG A 254 12.55 -5.13 -6.07
C ARG A 254 11.71 -4.61 -4.89
N SER A 255 10.42 -4.95 -4.84
CA SER A 255 9.56 -4.57 -3.71
C SER A 255 9.87 -5.33 -2.43
N THR A 256 10.66 -6.42 -2.51
CA THR A 256 11.08 -7.23 -1.37
C THR A 256 12.54 -6.96 -0.99
N ASP A 257 13.35 -6.43 -1.90
CA ASP A 257 14.76 -6.08 -1.64
C ASP A 257 14.91 -5.08 -0.48
N VAL A 258 13.87 -4.28 -0.25
CA VAL A 258 13.80 -3.35 0.88
C VAL A 258 13.97 -4.06 2.23
N TYR A 259 13.51 -5.31 2.36
CA TYR A 259 13.63 -6.07 3.63
C TYR A 259 15.05 -6.59 3.87
N LEU A 260 15.84 -6.79 2.81
CA LEU A 260 17.26 -7.16 2.93
C LEU A 260 18.08 -6.04 3.60
N HIS A 261 17.69 -4.78 3.41
CA HIS A 261 18.38 -3.62 3.99
C HIS A 261 17.99 -3.33 5.44
N VAL A 262 16.86 -3.85 5.91
CA VAL A 262 16.31 -3.57 7.25
C VAL A 262 16.84 -4.57 8.30
N SER A 263 17.21 -5.79 7.88
CA SER A 263 17.62 -6.84 8.80
C SER A 263 19.15 -6.98 8.88
N ASN A 264 19.77 -6.16 9.71
CA ASN A 264 21.21 -6.32 10.07
C ASN A 264 21.47 -7.61 10.86
N LYS A 265 20.49 -8.17 11.58
CA LYS A 265 20.65 -9.40 12.37
C LYS A 265 21.05 -10.60 11.54
N THR A 266 20.42 -10.76 10.37
CA THR A 266 20.73 -11.89 9.48
C THR A 266 22.13 -11.76 8.88
N LEU A 267 22.56 -10.54 8.54
CA LEU A 267 23.91 -10.29 8.02
C LEU A 267 24.99 -10.57 9.08
N LEU A 268 24.73 -10.19 10.32
CA LEU A 268 25.67 -10.44 11.44
C LEU A 268 25.73 -11.92 11.84
N GLY A 269 24.74 -12.72 11.48
CA GLY A 269 24.70 -14.17 11.71
C GLY A 269 25.40 -15.00 10.62
N ILE A 270 25.75 -14.39 9.47
CA ILE A 270 26.44 -15.08 8.39
C ILE A 270 27.88 -15.26 8.78
N ARG A 271 28.29 -16.52 9.00
CA ARG A 271 29.72 -16.91 9.17
C ARG A 271 30.36 -17.08 7.81
N SER A 272 31.59 -16.62 7.69
CA SER A 272 32.39 -16.88 6.50
C SER A 272 32.58 -18.38 6.30
N SER A 273 32.45 -18.85 5.06
CA SER A 273 32.82 -20.25 4.72
C SER A 273 34.28 -20.57 5.01
N PHE A 274 35.13 -19.56 5.15
CA PHE A 274 36.53 -19.70 5.54
C PHE A 274 36.67 -20.04 7.04
N ASP A 275 35.73 -19.60 7.87
CA ASP A 275 35.69 -19.89 9.31
C ASP A 275 34.97 -21.21 9.62
N ASN A 276 34.45 -21.90 8.61
CA ASN A 276 33.76 -23.18 8.73
C ASN A 276 34.41 -24.20 7.74
N PRO A 277 35.58 -24.70 8.01
CA PRO A 277 36.33 -25.54 7.06
C PRO A 277 35.78 -26.96 6.86
N GLU A 278 34.77 -27.38 7.64
CA GLU A 278 34.19 -28.72 7.47
C GLU A 278 32.64 -28.63 7.50
N GLY A 279 32.02 -29.12 6.41
CA GLY A 279 30.59 -29.38 6.34
C GLY A 279 30.20 -30.43 7.37
N GLY A 280 29.85 -29.99 8.58
CA GLY A 280 29.29 -30.85 9.61
C GLY A 280 27.80 -31.01 9.36
N GLU A 281 27.36 -32.20 9.00
CA GLU A 281 26.01 -32.73 9.10
C GLU A 281 25.44 -32.47 10.51
N SER A 282 24.23 -31.90 10.55
CA SER A 282 23.26 -32.15 11.62
C SER A 282 21.85 -31.78 11.12
#